data_7731dcaf71a75c5b5a884f6d61257ad8
#
_entry.id   7731dcaf71a75c5b5a884f6d61257ad8
#
_cell.length_a   1.000
_cell.length_b   1.000
_cell.length_c   1.000
_cell.angle_alpha   90.00
_cell.angle_beta   90.00
_cell.angle_gamma   90.00
#
_symmetry.space_group_name_H-M   'P 1'
#
loop_
_entity.id
_entity.type
_entity.pdbx_description
1 polymer ?
#
loop_
_entity_poly.entity_id
_entity_poly.type
_entity_poly.pdbx_seq_one_letter_code
_entity_poly.pdbx_strand_id
1 'polypeptide(L)'
;KKANKILSENKDIEIIIVDNGSTDGSKNYLYNNKKFFPRIKVVRVQKNIGYGFGIKYGLKFATGKIVSWTHADLQFEIKDIMKFLNKNYNNIIKHNLVVKGRRQNRPFLDIFFTKSMSVIVNFIFGSQIQDINGQPKMFNKILVKKILKFGPNDFSLDLFLLLFASKNDLTIKEFPLKVKNRVKDKAKGGGSFYGKLKLTINTLKYILILNFSLKKHLWKL
;
A
#
# COMPACT_ATOMS: atom_id res chain seq x y z
N LYS A 1 3.89 8.66 18.43
CA LYS A 1 3.21 8.26 19.69
C LYS A 1 2.27 7.06 19.47
N LYS A 2 1.29 7.10 18.53
CA LYS A 2 0.33 5.97 18.29
C LYS A 2 1.05 4.66 17.95
N ALA A 3 2.03 4.69 17.04
CA ALA A 3 2.80 3.52 16.65
C ALA A 3 3.58 2.91 17.84
N ASN A 4 4.16 3.75 18.68
CA ASN A 4 4.91 3.30 19.85
C ASN A 4 4.01 2.58 20.89
N LYS A 5 2.79 3.09 21.10
CA LYS A 5 1.80 2.43 21.95
C LYS A 5 1.48 1.01 21.46
N ILE A 6 1.29 0.83 20.13
CA ILE A 6 1.01 -0.48 19.56
C ILE A 6 2.18 -1.44 19.75
N LEU A 7 3.42 -0.95 19.56
CA LEU A 7 4.61 -1.76 19.77
C LEU A 7 4.80 -2.15 21.24
N SER A 8 4.39 -1.30 22.21
CA SER A 8 4.44 -1.68 23.62
C SER A 8 3.46 -2.81 23.97
N GLU A 9 2.32 -2.84 23.31
CA GLU A 9 1.27 -3.85 23.52
C GLU A 9 1.52 -5.14 22.70
N ASN A 10 2.38 -5.12 21.67
CA ASN A 10 2.59 -6.24 20.76
C ASN A 10 4.08 -6.45 20.47
N LYS A 11 4.64 -7.52 20.98
CA LYS A 11 6.08 -7.85 20.85
C LYS A 11 6.47 -8.35 19.44
N ASP A 12 5.53 -9.00 18.74
CA ASP A 12 5.76 -9.66 17.45
C ASP A 12 5.55 -8.76 16.23
N ILE A 13 5.47 -7.44 16.48
CA ILE A 13 5.28 -6.45 15.42
C ILE A 13 6.51 -5.58 15.28
N GLU A 14 6.90 -5.34 14.05
CA GLU A 14 7.84 -4.32 13.65
C GLU A 14 7.15 -3.18 12.90
N ILE A 15 7.63 -1.97 13.06
CA ILE A 15 7.18 -0.81 12.29
C ILE A 15 8.38 -0.19 11.60
N ILE A 16 8.28 -0.07 10.27
CA ILE A 16 9.30 0.57 9.44
C ILE A 16 8.70 1.86 8.88
N ILE A 17 9.25 2.99 9.27
CA ILE A 17 8.89 4.30 8.71
C ILE A 17 9.85 4.60 7.57
N VAL A 18 9.30 4.81 6.39
CA VAL A 18 10.08 5.22 5.20
C VAL A 18 9.90 6.70 4.97
N ASP A 19 10.97 7.46 5.14
CA ASP A 19 11.05 8.83 4.65
C ASP A 19 11.41 8.79 3.16
N ASN A 20 10.42 9.01 2.31
CA ASN A 20 10.57 8.91 0.86
C ASN A 20 11.13 10.21 0.25
N GLY A 21 12.28 10.67 0.74
CA GLY A 21 12.98 11.84 0.25
C GLY A 21 12.29 13.15 0.61
N SER A 22 11.77 13.28 1.83
CA SER A 22 11.12 14.50 2.29
C SER A 22 12.06 15.69 2.35
N THR A 23 11.53 16.87 2.01
CA THR A 23 12.23 18.17 2.01
C THR A 23 11.67 19.17 3.02
N ASP A 24 10.69 18.76 3.84
CA ASP A 24 9.88 19.56 4.74
C ASP A 24 10.26 19.43 6.23
N GLY A 25 11.50 19.13 6.56
CA GLY A 25 11.91 18.91 7.95
C GLY A 25 11.56 17.54 8.54
N SER A 26 10.77 16.71 7.87
CA SER A 26 10.43 15.34 8.33
C SER A 26 11.67 14.50 8.64
N LYS A 27 12.74 14.66 7.84
CA LYS A 27 14.04 14.03 8.09
C LYS A 27 14.53 14.35 9.50
N ASN A 28 14.70 15.63 9.80
CA ASN A 28 15.26 16.08 11.09
C ASN A 28 14.37 15.63 12.25
N TYR A 29 13.04 15.73 12.09
CA TYR A 29 12.12 15.26 13.11
C TYR A 29 12.28 13.75 13.39
N LEU A 30 12.32 12.92 12.37
CA LEU A 30 12.43 11.46 12.54
C LEU A 30 13.76 11.05 13.17
N TYR A 31 14.85 11.64 12.74
CA TYR A 31 16.19 11.28 13.23
C TYR A 31 16.45 11.83 14.64
N ASN A 32 16.07 13.05 14.93
CA ASN A 32 16.27 13.65 16.25
C ASN A 32 15.40 12.97 17.34
N ASN A 33 14.26 12.43 16.94
CA ASN A 33 13.34 11.74 17.85
C ASN A 33 13.51 10.20 17.87
N LYS A 34 14.47 9.65 17.14
CA LYS A 34 14.67 8.20 17.04
C LYS A 34 14.85 7.52 18.40
N LYS A 35 15.53 8.17 19.34
CA LYS A 35 15.73 7.69 20.71
C LYS A 35 14.42 7.44 21.47
N PHE A 36 13.35 8.17 21.16
CA PHE A 36 12.04 7.99 21.78
C PHE A 36 11.21 6.84 21.16
N PHE A 37 11.74 6.24 20.09
CA PHE A 37 11.04 5.18 19.35
C PHE A 37 11.99 4.01 19.01
N PRO A 38 12.60 3.36 20.02
CA PRO A 38 13.70 2.41 19.81
C PRO A 38 13.27 1.19 18.97
N ARG A 39 11.99 0.83 18.99
CA ARG A 39 11.42 -0.30 18.22
C ARG A 39 10.90 0.08 16.84
N ILE A 40 11.00 1.36 16.45
CA ILE A 40 10.61 1.84 15.12
C ILE A 40 11.87 1.97 14.26
N LYS A 41 11.93 1.21 13.18
CA LYS A 41 13.01 1.35 12.20
C LYS A 41 12.70 2.51 11.27
N VAL A 42 13.56 3.51 11.23
CA VAL A 42 13.46 4.63 10.29
C VAL A 42 14.45 4.42 9.16
N VAL A 43 13.96 4.40 7.93
CA VAL A 43 14.78 4.32 6.72
C VAL A 43 14.49 5.50 5.81
N ARG A 44 15.47 5.94 5.03
CA ARG A 44 15.32 7.11 4.16
C ARG A 44 15.78 6.80 2.74
N VAL A 45 14.96 7.21 1.79
CA VAL A 45 15.30 7.33 0.38
C VAL A 45 15.90 8.73 0.16
N GLN A 46 17.05 8.83 -0.49
CA GLN A 46 17.70 10.13 -0.67
C GLN A 46 16.87 11.09 -1.55
N LYS A 47 16.32 10.58 -2.64
CA LYS A 47 15.48 11.35 -3.58
C LYS A 47 14.18 10.62 -3.82
N ASN A 48 13.06 11.33 -3.78
CA ASN A 48 11.75 10.76 -4.10
C ASN A 48 11.70 10.34 -5.57
N ILE A 49 11.62 9.03 -5.82
CA ILE A 49 11.53 8.42 -7.15
C ILE A 49 10.10 7.92 -7.43
N GLY A 50 9.23 7.99 -6.44
CA GLY A 50 7.84 7.60 -6.55
C GLY A 50 7.32 6.85 -5.32
N TYR A 51 6.00 6.73 -5.24
CA TYR A 51 5.29 6.08 -4.13
C TYR A 51 5.70 4.60 -3.97
N GLY A 52 5.62 3.85 -5.07
CA GLY A 52 5.96 2.43 -5.07
C GLY A 52 7.43 2.17 -4.75
N PHE A 53 8.33 3.08 -5.17
CA PHE A 53 9.74 2.96 -4.80
C PHE A 53 9.94 3.07 -3.29
N GLY A 54 9.31 4.05 -2.65
CA GLY A 54 9.38 4.20 -1.19
C GLY A 54 8.90 2.94 -0.47
N ILE A 55 7.76 2.37 -0.89
CA ILE A 55 7.25 1.11 -0.32
C ILE A 55 8.25 -0.02 -0.53
N LYS A 56 8.71 -0.24 -1.76
CA LYS A 56 9.71 -1.28 -2.06
C LYS A 56 10.99 -1.12 -1.25
N TYR A 57 11.42 0.12 -1.04
CA TYR A 57 12.58 0.38 -0.19
C TYR A 57 12.36 -0.07 1.25
N GLY A 58 11.18 0.23 1.82
CA GLY A 58 10.80 -0.26 3.15
C GLY A 58 10.71 -1.78 3.23
N LEU A 59 10.14 -2.43 2.21
CA LEU A 59 9.98 -3.88 2.14
C LEU A 59 11.29 -4.65 2.21
N LYS A 60 12.41 -4.07 1.78
CA LYS A 60 13.75 -4.68 1.91
C LYS A 60 14.16 -4.93 3.36
N PHE A 61 13.59 -4.19 4.29
CA PHE A 61 13.92 -4.27 5.71
C PHE A 61 12.87 -5.05 6.52
N ALA A 62 11.78 -5.47 5.89
CA ALA A 62 10.72 -6.21 6.56
C ALA A 62 11.15 -7.65 6.86
N THR A 63 11.03 -8.08 8.12
CA THR A 63 11.40 -9.41 8.61
C THR A 63 10.20 -10.30 8.91
N GLY A 64 9.05 -9.70 9.23
CA GLY A 64 7.81 -10.40 9.59
C GLY A 64 7.26 -11.35 8.53
N LYS A 65 6.58 -12.42 8.94
CA LYS A 65 5.92 -13.40 8.06
C LYS A 65 4.77 -12.77 7.24
N ILE A 66 4.08 -11.81 7.84
CA ILE A 66 3.07 -10.98 7.18
C ILE A 66 3.64 -9.58 7.02
N VAL A 67 3.47 -9.03 5.84
CA VAL A 67 3.90 -7.68 5.52
C VAL A 67 2.68 -6.83 5.22
N SER A 68 2.72 -5.59 5.69
CA SER A 68 1.68 -4.60 5.42
C SER A 68 2.30 -3.25 5.09
N TRP A 69 1.66 -2.50 4.21
CA TRP A 69 1.97 -1.08 4.06
C TRP A 69 0.73 -0.20 4.16
N THR A 70 0.92 1.00 4.61
CA THR A 70 -0.10 2.05 4.67
C THR A 70 0.52 3.43 4.61
N HIS A 71 -0.29 4.44 4.35
CA HIS A 71 0.15 5.84 4.43
C HIS A 71 0.34 6.28 5.89
N ALA A 72 1.30 7.18 6.11
CA ALA A 72 1.56 7.78 7.42
C ALA A 72 0.76 9.08 7.67
N ASP A 73 -0.33 9.30 6.94
CA ASP A 73 -1.15 10.52 6.96
C ASP A 73 -2.29 10.51 8.00
N LEU A 74 -2.31 9.48 8.85
CA LEU A 74 -3.28 9.29 9.92
C LEU A 74 -4.74 9.14 9.45
N GLN A 75 -4.96 8.89 8.17
CA GLN A 75 -6.30 8.64 7.64
C GLN A 75 -6.90 7.32 8.13
N PHE A 76 -6.06 6.39 8.60
CA PHE A 76 -6.48 5.11 9.17
C PHE A 76 -5.94 4.93 10.59
N GLU A 77 -6.73 4.32 11.45
CA GLU A 77 -6.25 3.94 12.78
C GLU A 77 -5.46 2.63 12.70
N ILE A 78 -4.23 2.63 13.20
CA ILE A 78 -3.40 1.43 13.24
C ILE A 78 -4.07 0.33 14.07
N LYS A 79 -4.85 0.71 15.10
CA LYS A 79 -5.63 -0.22 15.92
C LYS A 79 -6.61 -1.06 15.09
N ASP A 80 -7.28 -0.46 14.10
CA ASP A 80 -8.22 -1.18 13.23
C ASP A 80 -7.47 -2.14 12.31
N ILE A 81 -6.29 -1.71 11.83
CA ILE A 81 -5.39 -2.56 11.04
C ILE A 81 -4.97 -3.79 11.84
N MET A 82 -4.58 -3.60 13.10
CA MET A 82 -4.17 -4.67 14.00
C MET A 82 -5.28 -5.64 14.32
N LYS A 83 -6.47 -5.12 14.65
CA LYS A 83 -7.65 -5.96 14.91
C LYS A 83 -7.96 -6.86 13.72
N PHE A 84 -7.84 -6.33 12.51
CA PHE A 84 -8.09 -7.10 11.30
C PHE A 84 -6.98 -8.12 11.02
N LEU A 85 -5.72 -7.74 11.23
CA LEU A 85 -4.58 -8.64 11.11
C LEU A 85 -4.73 -9.85 12.02
N ASN A 86 -5.00 -9.62 13.29
CA ASN A 86 -5.14 -10.71 14.29
C ASN A 86 -6.27 -11.66 13.91
N LYS A 87 -7.41 -11.14 13.43
CA LYS A 87 -8.56 -11.96 12.98
C LYS A 87 -8.24 -12.84 11.77
N ASN A 88 -7.32 -12.41 10.90
CA ASN A 88 -7.05 -13.08 9.63
C ASN A 88 -5.63 -13.67 9.53
N TYR A 89 -4.86 -13.65 10.61
CA TYR A 89 -3.46 -14.05 10.63
C TYR A 89 -3.23 -15.43 9.99
N ASN A 90 -3.94 -16.44 10.48
CA ASN A 90 -3.80 -17.81 9.98
C ASN A 90 -4.19 -17.94 8.49
N ASN A 91 -5.22 -17.22 8.05
CA ASN A 91 -5.65 -17.25 6.67
C ASN A 91 -4.63 -16.59 5.74
N ILE A 92 -4.00 -15.50 6.16
CA ILE A 92 -2.95 -14.84 5.38
C ILE A 92 -1.75 -15.77 5.22
N ILE A 93 -1.38 -16.49 6.28
CA ILE A 93 -0.22 -17.42 6.27
C ILE A 93 -0.53 -18.68 5.47
N LYS A 94 -1.66 -19.36 5.76
CA LYS A 94 -1.97 -20.69 5.19
C LYS A 94 -2.49 -20.61 3.75
N HIS A 95 -3.27 -19.61 3.42
CA HIS A 95 -4.00 -19.55 2.15
C HIS A 95 -3.50 -18.45 1.21
N ASN A 96 -2.32 -17.89 1.46
CA ASN A 96 -1.76 -16.81 0.64
C ASN A 96 -2.76 -15.67 0.37
N LEU A 97 -3.55 -15.33 1.37
CA LEU A 97 -4.57 -14.30 1.31
C LEU A 97 -3.92 -12.92 1.16
N VAL A 98 -4.36 -12.14 0.20
CA VAL A 98 -4.08 -10.71 0.11
C VAL A 98 -5.26 -9.95 0.69
N VAL A 99 -4.98 -9.11 1.66
CA VAL A 99 -6.00 -8.30 2.33
C VAL A 99 -5.78 -6.84 1.98
N LYS A 100 -6.88 -6.12 1.73
CA LYS A 100 -6.83 -4.67 1.51
C LYS A 100 -7.97 -3.95 2.20
N GLY A 101 -7.72 -2.69 2.58
CA GLY A 101 -8.77 -1.80 3.04
C GLY A 101 -9.72 -1.41 1.90
N ARG A 102 -11.02 -1.31 2.19
CA ARG A 102 -12.03 -0.69 1.35
C ARG A 102 -12.45 0.62 1.99
N ARG A 103 -12.14 1.71 1.33
CA ARG A 103 -12.34 3.06 1.87
C ARG A 103 -13.82 3.45 1.85
N GLN A 104 -14.36 3.80 3.00
CA GLN A 104 -15.71 4.33 3.18
C GLN A 104 -15.68 5.85 3.41
N ASN A 105 -16.84 6.51 3.28
CA ASN A 105 -17.01 7.95 3.52
C ASN A 105 -16.06 8.83 2.67
N ARG A 106 -16.11 8.64 1.35
CA ARG A 106 -15.30 9.40 0.39
C ARG A 106 -16.15 10.35 -0.43
N PRO A 107 -15.59 11.49 -0.87
CA PRO A 107 -16.25 12.38 -1.83
C PRO A 107 -16.67 11.65 -3.11
N PHE A 108 -17.78 12.05 -3.70
CA PHE A 108 -18.34 11.42 -4.90
C PHE A 108 -17.33 11.32 -6.06
N LEU A 109 -16.61 12.40 -6.34
CA LEU A 109 -15.58 12.40 -7.38
C LEU A 109 -14.49 11.34 -7.15
N ASP A 110 -14.07 11.13 -5.89
CA ASP A 110 -13.07 10.11 -5.56
C ASP A 110 -13.60 8.70 -5.80
N ILE A 111 -14.88 8.49 -5.49
CA ILE A 111 -15.58 7.21 -5.76
C ILE A 111 -15.67 6.99 -7.27
N PHE A 112 -16.06 8.02 -8.03
CA PHE A 112 -16.19 7.95 -9.47
C PHE A 112 -14.88 7.53 -10.14
N PHE A 113 -13.77 8.25 -9.89
CA PHE A 113 -12.45 7.90 -10.45
C PHE A 113 -12.01 6.49 -10.04
N THR A 114 -12.25 6.10 -8.80
CA THR A 114 -11.86 4.77 -8.30
C THR A 114 -12.68 3.66 -8.96
N LYS A 115 -13.99 3.83 -9.09
CA LYS A 115 -14.87 2.84 -9.72
C LYS A 115 -14.57 2.71 -11.22
N SER A 116 -14.43 3.83 -11.93
CA SER A 116 -14.09 3.83 -13.36
C SER A 116 -12.78 3.07 -13.62
N MET A 117 -11.76 3.31 -12.81
CA MET A 117 -10.49 2.59 -12.93
C MET A 117 -10.66 1.08 -12.66
N SER A 118 -11.46 0.71 -11.65
CA SER A 118 -11.74 -0.71 -11.35
C SER A 118 -12.48 -1.40 -12.50
N VAL A 119 -13.44 -0.72 -13.13
CA VAL A 119 -14.16 -1.26 -14.30
C VAL A 119 -13.20 -1.54 -15.45
N ILE A 120 -12.33 -0.58 -15.79
CA ILE A 120 -11.33 -0.73 -16.85
C ILE A 120 -10.39 -1.91 -16.57
N VAL A 121 -9.85 -1.99 -15.36
CA VAL A 121 -8.95 -3.07 -14.95
C VAL A 121 -9.65 -4.42 -15.03
N ASN A 122 -10.86 -4.52 -14.51
CA ASN A 122 -11.63 -5.76 -14.49
C ASN A 122 -11.98 -6.24 -15.91
N PHE A 123 -12.33 -5.32 -16.79
CA PHE A 123 -12.59 -5.62 -18.18
C PHE A 123 -11.34 -6.16 -18.91
N ILE A 124 -10.20 -5.47 -18.76
CA ILE A 124 -8.95 -5.83 -19.45
C ILE A 124 -8.35 -7.14 -18.93
N PHE A 125 -8.38 -7.37 -17.63
CA PHE A 125 -7.68 -8.49 -16.99
C PHE A 125 -8.60 -9.64 -16.56
N GLY A 126 -9.93 -9.52 -16.75
CA GLY A 126 -10.88 -10.52 -16.27
C GLY A 126 -10.87 -10.68 -14.76
N SER A 127 -10.66 -9.58 -14.01
CA SER A 127 -10.53 -9.59 -12.56
C SER A 127 -11.79 -9.02 -11.88
N GLN A 128 -11.87 -9.14 -10.55
CA GLN A 128 -12.95 -8.55 -9.74
C GLN A 128 -12.39 -7.63 -8.66
N ILE A 129 -11.49 -6.72 -9.05
CA ILE A 129 -10.79 -5.81 -8.15
C ILE A 129 -11.62 -4.54 -7.96
N GLN A 130 -11.80 -4.12 -6.71
CA GLN A 130 -12.43 -2.85 -6.35
C GLN A 130 -11.45 -1.99 -5.56
N ASP A 131 -11.66 -0.65 -5.54
CA ASP A 131 -10.86 0.31 -4.77
C ASP A 131 -9.35 -0.03 -4.76
N ILE A 132 -8.73 -0.04 -5.94
CA ILE A 132 -7.34 -0.47 -6.20
C ILE A 132 -6.37 0.11 -5.18
N ASN A 133 -6.48 1.42 -4.89
CA ASN A 133 -5.58 2.14 -3.98
C ASN A 133 -6.06 2.14 -2.51
N GLY A 134 -7.02 1.26 -2.15
CA GLY A 134 -7.46 1.11 -0.77
C GLY A 134 -6.34 0.58 0.13
N GLN A 135 -6.05 1.31 1.21
CA GLN A 135 -5.02 0.98 2.19
C GLN A 135 -5.66 0.53 3.51
N PRO A 136 -4.98 -0.26 4.34
CA PRO A 136 -3.67 -0.90 4.12
C PRO A 136 -3.74 -2.09 3.15
N LYS A 137 -2.58 -2.52 2.66
CA LYS A 137 -2.40 -3.82 2.00
C LYS A 137 -1.67 -4.75 2.97
N MET A 138 -2.12 -6.01 3.10
CA MET A 138 -1.48 -7.04 3.93
C MET A 138 -1.39 -8.35 3.15
N PHE A 139 -0.27 -9.04 3.26
CA PHE A 139 -0.03 -10.29 2.53
C PHE A 139 1.14 -11.07 3.12
N ASN A 140 1.28 -12.33 2.72
CA ASN A 140 2.40 -13.17 3.10
C ASN A 140 3.72 -12.63 2.51
N LYS A 141 4.79 -12.63 3.29
CA LYS A 141 6.13 -12.15 2.91
C LYS A 141 6.66 -12.79 1.62
N ILE A 142 6.21 -13.98 1.25
CA ILE A 142 6.64 -14.66 0.02
C ILE A 142 6.46 -13.78 -1.23
N LEU A 143 5.46 -12.91 -1.24
CA LEU A 143 5.18 -12.01 -2.36
C LEU A 143 6.20 -10.86 -2.47
N VAL A 144 6.97 -10.58 -1.42
CA VAL A 144 7.93 -9.45 -1.40
C VAL A 144 8.95 -9.58 -2.52
N LYS A 145 9.49 -10.77 -2.77
CA LYS A 145 10.48 -10.99 -3.84
C LYS A 145 9.95 -10.56 -5.21
N LYS A 146 8.68 -10.89 -5.51
CA LYS A 146 8.04 -10.50 -6.76
C LYS A 146 7.76 -9.00 -6.84
N ILE A 147 7.29 -8.41 -5.75
CA ILE A 147 7.06 -6.97 -5.65
C ILE A 147 8.36 -6.18 -5.85
N LEU A 148 9.45 -6.61 -5.23
CA LEU A 148 10.75 -5.95 -5.39
C LEU A 148 11.27 -6.04 -6.82
N LYS A 149 11.12 -7.19 -7.47
CA LYS A 149 11.65 -7.46 -8.82
C LYS A 149 10.81 -6.79 -9.92
N PHE A 150 9.49 -6.85 -9.83
CA PHE A 150 8.58 -6.50 -10.93
C PHE A 150 7.64 -5.34 -10.62
N GLY A 151 7.47 -4.98 -9.35
CA GLY A 151 6.56 -3.92 -8.95
C GLY A 151 7.01 -2.55 -9.45
N PRO A 152 6.10 -1.72 -9.96
CA PRO A 152 6.40 -0.37 -10.43
C PRO A 152 6.82 0.54 -9.28
N ASN A 153 7.42 1.69 -9.64
CA ASN A 153 7.89 2.65 -8.64
C ASN A 153 6.84 3.71 -8.28
N ASP A 154 5.72 3.74 -8.98
CA ASP A 154 4.64 4.71 -8.82
C ASP A 154 3.41 4.13 -8.10
N PHE A 155 2.28 4.81 -8.17
CA PHE A 155 1.01 4.38 -7.56
C PHE A 155 0.41 3.10 -8.17
N SER A 156 0.91 2.65 -9.31
CA SER A 156 0.49 1.38 -9.91
C SER A 156 0.97 0.15 -9.13
N LEU A 157 1.82 0.33 -8.10
CA LEU A 157 2.25 -0.77 -7.23
C LEU A 157 1.08 -1.46 -6.54
N ASP A 158 0.07 -0.70 -6.12
CA ASP A 158 -1.13 -1.27 -5.51
C ASP A 158 -1.90 -2.14 -6.51
N LEU A 159 -2.02 -1.67 -7.76
CA LEU A 159 -2.62 -2.45 -8.84
C LEU A 159 -1.82 -3.71 -9.15
N PHE A 160 -0.49 -3.59 -9.25
CA PHE A 160 0.39 -4.73 -9.49
C PHE A 160 0.16 -5.85 -8.49
N LEU A 161 0.15 -5.55 -7.18
CA LEU A 161 -0.10 -6.54 -6.14
C LEU A 161 -1.44 -7.24 -6.31
N LEU A 162 -2.51 -6.50 -6.58
CA LEU A 162 -3.85 -7.06 -6.71
C LEU A 162 -4.01 -7.90 -7.99
N LEU A 163 -3.45 -7.45 -9.11
CA LEU A 163 -3.43 -8.24 -10.34
C LEU A 163 -2.58 -9.49 -10.18
N PHE A 164 -1.42 -9.38 -9.53
CA PHE A 164 -0.58 -10.53 -9.22
C PHE A 164 -1.33 -11.56 -8.38
N ALA A 165 -2.05 -11.10 -7.34
CA ALA A 165 -2.90 -11.96 -6.53
C ALA A 165 -3.98 -12.64 -7.38
N SER A 166 -4.74 -11.88 -8.17
CA SER A 166 -5.81 -12.39 -9.02
C SER A 166 -5.32 -13.41 -10.05
N LYS A 167 -4.14 -13.20 -10.65
CA LYS A 167 -3.57 -14.11 -11.68
C LYS A 167 -2.92 -15.37 -11.10
N ASN A 168 -2.73 -15.43 -9.79
CA ASN A 168 -2.22 -16.61 -9.08
C ASN A 168 -3.28 -17.22 -8.15
N ASP A 169 -4.55 -16.97 -8.43
CA ASP A 169 -5.71 -17.51 -7.69
C ASP A 169 -5.65 -17.27 -6.17
N LEU A 170 -4.95 -16.19 -5.77
CA LEU A 170 -4.91 -15.76 -4.39
C LEU A 170 -6.22 -15.06 -4.03
N THR A 171 -6.79 -15.40 -2.89
CA THR A 171 -7.98 -14.72 -2.41
C THR A 171 -7.68 -13.27 -2.03
N ILE A 172 -8.42 -12.32 -2.61
CA ILE A 172 -8.37 -10.91 -2.21
C ILE A 172 -9.53 -10.62 -1.29
N LYS A 173 -9.23 -10.33 -0.02
CA LYS A 173 -10.25 -10.00 1.00
C LYS A 173 -10.22 -8.52 1.31
N GLU A 174 -11.39 -7.90 1.28
CA GLU A 174 -11.58 -6.50 1.63
C GLU A 174 -12.11 -6.34 3.05
N PHE A 175 -11.70 -5.29 3.74
CA PHE A 175 -12.33 -4.89 4.96
C PHE A 175 -12.68 -3.40 4.95
N PRO A 176 -13.86 -3.03 5.42
CA PRO A 176 -14.30 -1.65 5.40
C PRO A 176 -13.51 -0.82 6.41
N LEU A 177 -12.99 0.32 5.97
CA LEU A 177 -12.32 1.30 6.80
C LEU A 177 -12.91 2.69 6.58
N LYS A 178 -13.28 3.35 7.65
CA LYS A 178 -13.67 4.76 7.60
C LYS A 178 -12.41 5.61 7.39
N VAL A 179 -12.43 6.38 6.32
CA VAL A 179 -11.35 7.34 6.03
C VAL A 179 -11.56 8.57 6.89
N LYS A 180 -10.57 8.92 7.69
CA LYS A 180 -10.55 10.19 8.43
C LYS A 180 -10.05 11.32 7.53
N ASN A 181 -10.50 12.53 7.83
CA ASN A 181 -9.93 13.72 7.20
C ASN A 181 -8.44 13.81 7.52
N ARG A 182 -7.64 14.23 6.55
CA ARG A 182 -6.22 14.50 6.78
C ARG A 182 -6.04 15.60 7.81
N VAL A 183 -5.08 15.42 8.68
CA VAL A 183 -4.76 16.42 9.73
C VAL A 183 -4.01 17.62 9.13
N LYS A 184 -3.22 17.41 8.07
CA LYS A 184 -2.44 18.44 7.38
C LYS A 184 -2.41 18.17 5.87
N ASP A 185 -2.41 19.24 5.08
CA ASP A 185 -2.16 19.29 3.65
C ASP A 185 -3.02 18.43 2.71
N LYS A 186 -3.18 18.89 1.48
CA LYS A 186 -3.79 18.11 0.39
C LYS A 186 -2.85 16.98 -0.05
N ALA A 187 -3.41 15.88 -0.52
CA ALA A 187 -2.62 14.76 -1.06
C ALA A 187 -1.73 15.23 -2.23
N LYS A 188 -0.43 15.06 -2.13
CA LYS A 188 0.54 15.46 -3.18
C LYS A 188 0.27 14.82 -4.56
N GLY A 189 -0.40 13.66 -4.62
CA GLY A 189 -0.69 12.97 -5.88
C GLY A 189 -2.14 13.12 -6.35
N GLY A 190 -3.12 12.95 -5.46
CA GLY A 190 -4.56 12.89 -5.80
C GLY A 190 -5.42 13.97 -5.16
N GLY A 191 -4.82 15.01 -4.57
CA GLY A 191 -5.54 16.06 -3.83
C GLY A 191 -6.24 17.11 -4.70
N SER A 192 -5.94 17.16 -6.00
CA SER A 192 -6.58 18.04 -6.98
C SER A 192 -7.18 17.23 -8.12
N PHE A 193 -8.10 17.83 -8.89
CA PHE A 193 -8.66 17.20 -10.09
C PHE A 193 -7.56 16.81 -11.08
N TYR A 194 -6.64 17.73 -11.36
CA TYR A 194 -5.49 17.48 -12.24
C TYR A 194 -4.60 16.34 -11.73
N GLY A 195 -4.35 16.29 -10.41
CA GLY A 195 -3.60 15.20 -9.79
C GLY A 195 -4.29 13.85 -9.97
N LYS A 196 -5.61 13.78 -9.79
CA LYS A 196 -6.40 12.57 -10.03
C LYS A 196 -6.32 12.12 -11.49
N LEU A 197 -6.47 13.05 -12.43
CA LEU A 197 -6.37 12.77 -13.86
C LEU A 197 -4.97 12.23 -14.22
N LYS A 198 -3.91 12.88 -13.73
CA LYS A 198 -2.52 12.43 -13.93
C LYS A 198 -2.28 11.02 -13.39
N LEU A 199 -2.78 10.71 -12.19
CA LEU A 199 -2.69 9.36 -11.63
C LEU A 199 -3.45 8.35 -12.48
N THR A 200 -4.64 8.69 -12.94
CA THR A 200 -5.45 7.85 -13.83
C THR A 200 -4.71 7.55 -15.12
N ILE A 201 -4.17 8.56 -15.80
CA ILE A 201 -3.40 8.38 -17.05
C ILE A 201 -2.17 7.50 -16.81
N ASN A 202 -1.41 7.72 -15.75
CA ASN A 202 -0.25 6.91 -15.43
C ASN A 202 -0.63 5.44 -15.17
N THR A 203 -1.73 5.20 -14.46
CA THR A 203 -2.23 3.85 -14.23
C THR A 203 -2.70 3.19 -15.53
N LEU A 204 -3.37 3.92 -16.42
CA LEU A 204 -3.77 3.41 -17.75
C LEU A 204 -2.55 3.05 -18.61
N LYS A 205 -1.53 3.90 -18.64
CA LYS A 205 -0.25 3.58 -19.33
C LYS A 205 0.37 2.30 -18.77
N TYR A 206 0.37 2.14 -17.45
CA TYR A 206 0.87 0.94 -16.82
C TYR A 206 0.05 -0.31 -17.16
N ILE A 207 -1.29 -0.19 -17.21
CA ILE A 207 -2.20 -1.25 -17.65
C ILE A 207 -1.86 -1.70 -19.08
N LEU A 208 -1.64 -0.77 -20.00
CA LEU A 208 -1.23 -1.08 -21.37
C LEU A 208 0.11 -1.81 -21.40
N ILE A 209 1.11 -1.31 -20.66
CA ILE A 209 2.42 -1.99 -20.55
C ILE A 209 2.25 -3.42 -20.03
N LEU A 210 1.44 -3.63 -19.00
CA LEU A 210 1.18 -4.98 -18.47
C LEU A 210 0.47 -5.88 -19.46
N ASN A 211 -0.52 -5.35 -20.19
CA ASN A 211 -1.29 -6.11 -21.17
C ASN A 211 -0.43 -6.54 -22.35
N PHE A 212 0.42 -5.63 -22.86
CA PHE A 212 1.36 -5.95 -23.95
C PHE A 212 2.57 -6.77 -23.48
N SER A 213 2.99 -6.58 -22.23
CA SER A 213 4.09 -7.33 -21.63
C SER A 213 3.66 -8.71 -21.15
N LEU A 214 2.75 -9.39 -21.81
CA LEU A 214 2.26 -10.75 -21.47
C LEU A 214 3.39 -11.78 -21.30
N LYS A 215 4.44 -11.40 -20.61
CA LYS A 215 5.48 -12.30 -20.14
C LYS A 215 4.86 -13.14 -19.04
N LYS A 216 4.44 -14.35 -19.38
CA LYS A 216 3.96 -15.40 -18.46
C LYS A 216 4.79 -15.51 -17.17
N HIS A 217 6.06 -15.09 -17.23
CA HIS A 217 6.98 -15.09 -16.08
C HIS A 217 6.68 -14.03 -15.00
N LEU A 218 5.98 -12.94 -15.33
CA LEU A 218 5.59 -11.92 -14.34
C LEU A 218 4.59 -12.47 -13.33
N TRP A 219 3.72 -13.39 -13.78
CA TRP A 219 2.57 -13.86 -13.03
C TRP A 219 2.77 -15.22 -12.33
N LYS A 220 3.91 -15.87 -12.47
CA LYS A 220 4.19 -17.11 -11.72
C LYS A 220 4.74 -16.82 -10.33
N LEU A 221 4.17 -17.46 -9.31
CA LEU A 221 4.68 -17.49 -7.94
C LEU A 221 6.09 -18.09 -7.86
#